data_8205b3fa8a56d7e790f27fbae2f56c58
#
_entry.id   8205b3fa8a56d7e790f27fbae2f56c58
#
_cell.length_a   1.000
_cell.length_b   1.000
_cell.length_c   1.000
_cell.angle_alpha   90.00
_cell.angle_beta   90.00
_cell.angle_gamma   90.00
#
_symmetry.space_group_name_H-M   'P 1'
#
loop_
_entity.id
_entity.type
_entity.pdbx_description
1 polymer ?
#
loop_
_entity_poly.entity_id
_entity_poly.type
_entity_poly.pdbx_seq_one_letter_code
_entity_poly.pdbx_strand_id
1 'polypeptide(L)'
;MKKSISRRSFLKAVGALSAAGALAACGGSSTSTAASTASSAAPAASAEASGSAAANIKLWTYPIGGWGKDETVQEIIASFNAKYPDIKVTVEYLDYTNGDDQVNTAIEGGSAPDLIMEGPERLVANWGAKGVMAPLNDLWTDDAKKDIYESVESACKNDAGDYYEYPLCMTAHCMAVNMTKVKEVGADKYINTDTHTWSTDDFLATVDALYKGGYENVAAIYCSGQGGDQGTRAIINNMYGGTFTDAAHTKYTADSAENIKAIQTLHDADGINFDASINGGEEITLFRNGTLQMAFCWNIAQQLNTDNNDAGLTNSGDEIFPMAFPTASGDPKLCGGIWGFGIF
;
A
#
# COMPACT_ATOMS: atom_id res chain seq x y z
N MET A 1 -18.33 -19.06 -22.37
CA MET A 1 -17.99 -17.89 -23.18
C MET A 1 -18.01 -16.68 -22.24
N LYS A 2 -16.85 -16.26 -21.76
CA LYS A 2 -16.70 -15.03 -20.92
C LYS A 2 -16.77 -13.83 -21.88
N LYS A 3 -17.73 -12.92 -21.69
CA LYS A 3 -17.80 -11.69 -22.47
C LYS A 3 -16.84 -10.68 -21.86
N SER A 4 -15.81 -10.27 -22.58
CA SER A 4 -14.98 -9.14 -22.21
C SER A 4 -15.81 -7.85 -22.24
N ILE A 5 -15.67 -7.05 -21.19
CA ILE A 5 -16.33 -5.75 -21.10
C ILE A 5 -15.37 -4.71 -21.69
N SER A 6 -15.71 -4.12 -22.83
CA SER A 6 -14.92 -3.04 -23.42
C SER A 6 -15.11 -1.74 -22.60
N ARG A 7 -14.14 -0.81 -22.65
CA ARG A 7 -14.24 0.52 -22.03
C ARG A 7 -15.57 1.21 -22.33
N ARG A 8 -16.11 0.98 -23.51
CA ARG A 8 -17.41 1.51 -23.98
C ARG A 8 -18.60 0.82 -23.32
N SER A 9 -18.46 -0.45 -22.92
CA SER A 9 -19.49 -1.23 -22.22
C SER A 9 -19.53 -0.91 -20.73
N PHE A 10 -18.37 -0.63 -20.12
CA PHE A 10 -18.27 -0.18 -18.74
C PHE A 10 -18.94 1.17 -18.52
N LEU A 11 -18.65 2.17 -19.37
CA LEU A 11 -19.30 3.47 -19.31
C LEU A 11 -20.81 3.43 -19.56
N LYS A 12 -21.29 2.46 -20.31
CA LYS A 12 -22.73 2.23 -20.53
C LYS A 12 -23.41 1.53 -19.36
N ALA A 13 -22.70 0.65 -18.63
CA ALA A 13 -23.23 -0.05 -17.46
C ALA A 13 -23.38 0.91 -16.26
N VAL A 14 -22.41 1.81 -16.06
CA VAL A 14 -22.48 2.85 -15.02
C VAL A 14 -23.61 3.85 -15.30
N GLY A 15 -23.84 4.23 -16.57
CA GLY A 15 -24.95 5.09 -16.96
C GLY A 15 -26.33 4.45 -16.83
N ALA A 16 -26.44 3.13 -16.87
CA ALA A 16 -27.71 2.41 -16.78
C ALA A 16 -28.17 2.19 -15.31
N LEU A 17 -27.24 2.10 -14.37
CA LEU A 17 -27.57 1.92 -12.95
C LEU A 17 -28.07 3.23 -12.30
N SER A 18 -27.66 4.39 -12.77
CA SER A 18 -28.16 5.68 -12.28
C SER A 18 -29.54 6.06 -12.80
N ALA A 19 -30.05 5.41 -13.87
CA ALA A 19 -31.38 5.65 -14.42
C ALA A 19 -32.48 4.77 -13.81
N ALA A 20 -32.13 3.71 -13.08
CA ALA A 20 -33.12 2.79 -12.47
C ALA A 20 -33.65 3.23 -11.09
N GLY A 21 -33.04 4.23 -10.46
CA GLY A 21 -33.44 4.73 -9.15
C GLY A 21 -34.49 5.84 -9.13
N ALA A 22 -34.91 6.39 -10.27
CA ALA A 22 -35.80 7.58 -10.33
C ALA A 22 -37.21 7.31 -10.86
N LEU A 23 -37.64 6.07 -11.09
CA LEU A 23 -38.93 5.73 -11.70
C LEU A 23 -39.87 4.86 -10.87
N ALA A 24 -39.82 4.97 -9.55
CA ALA A 24 -40.77 4.30 -8.64
C ALA A 24 -41.66 5.28 -7.88
N ALA A 25 -42.23 6.26 -8.57
CA ALA A 25 -43.38 7.02 -8.03
C ALA A 25 -44.16 7.65 -9.20
N CYS A 26 -45.11 6.94 -9.76
CA CYS A 26 -46.44 7.38 -10.19
C CYS A 26 -47.06 6.31 -11.10
N GLY A 27 -48.16 5.74 -10.63
CA GLY A 27 -48.92 4.75 -11.33
C GLY A 27 -49.81 5.35 -12.41
N GLY A 28 -50.20 4.49 -13.38
CA GLY A 28 -51.27 4.82 -14.36
C GLY A 28 -51.14 4.03 -15.63
N SER A 29 -52.08 3.10 -15.84
CA SER A 29 -52.27 2.21 -16.97
C SER A 29 -52.44 2.92 -18.33
N SER A 30 -51.92 2.31 -19.40
CA SER A 30 -52.75 1.83 -20.52
C SER A 30 -51.91 1.40 -21.72
N THR A 31 -52.39 0.32 -22.30
CA THR A 31 -52.12 -0.45 -23.52
C THR A 31 -51.91 0.34 -24.80
N SER A 32 -51.00 -0.07 -25.68
CA SER A 32 -51.28 -0.76 -26.97
C SER A 32 -50.12 -0.68 -27.99
N THR A 33 -49.72 -1.81 -28.49
CA THR A 33 -49.51 -2.36 -29.81
C THR A 33 -48.80 -1.62 -30.97
N ALA A 34 -47.87 -2.40 -31.54
CA ALA A 34 -47.54 -2.62 -32.99
C ALA A 34 -46.43 -1.74 -33.63
N ALA A 35 -45.41 -2.37 -34.03
CA ALA A 35 -44.97 -3.08 -35.22
C ALA A 35 -44.07 -2.29 -36.18
N SER A 36 -42.88 -2.89 -36.41
CA SER A 36 -42.07 -3.05 -37.63
C SER A 36 -41.79 -1.87 -38.57
N THR A 37 -40.52 -1.65 -38.92
CA THR A 37 -39.88 -2.15 -40.14
C THR A 37 -38.42 -1.70 -40.25
N ALA A 38 -37.62 -2.55 -40.86
CA ALA A 38 -36.20 -2.38 -41.16
C ALA A 38 -35.93 -1.35 -42.26
N SER A 39 -34.75 -0.71 -42.24
CA SER A 39 -33.91 -0.57 -43.42
C SER A 39 -32.51 -0.09 -43.12
N SER A 40 -31.57 -0.71 -43.81
CA SER A 40 -30.12 -0.51 -43.85
C SER A 40 -29.70 0.83 -44.41
N ALA A 41 -28.61 1.41 -43.85
CA ALA A 41 -27.50 2.03 -44.58
C ALA A 41 -26.42 2.50 -43.62
N ALA A 42 -25.19 2.05 -43.79
CA ALA A 42 -24.02 2.67 -43.20
C ALA A 42 -23.64 3.93 -43.99
N PRO A 43 -23.11 4.95 -43.32
CA PRO A 43 -21.88 5.57 -43.80
C PRO A 43 -20.85 5.70 -42.69
N ALA A 44 -19.60 5.66 -43.11
CA ALA A 44 -18.41 5.97 -42.28
C ALA A 44 -18.55 7.37 -41.70
N ALA A 45 -18.39 7.45 -40.37
CA ALA A 45 -18.30 8.73 -39.69
C ALA A 45 -17.00 8.75 -38.90
N SER A 46 -16.25 9.80 -39.21
CA SER A 46 -15.14 10.37 -38.44
C SER A 46 -15.35 10.27 -36.93
N ALA A 47 -14.29 9.86 -36.21
CA ALA A 47 -14.28 9.87 -34.77
C ALA A 47 -14.27 11.32 -34.26
N GLU A 48 -15.45 11.84 -33.98
CA GLU A 48 -15.61 12.99 -33.10
C GLU A 48 -15.53 12.49 -31.64
N ALA A 49 -14.77 13.24 -30.82
CA ALA A 49 -14.68 13.00 -29.40
C ALA A 49 -16.09 12.98 -28.79
N SER A 50 -16.60 11.79 -28.46
CA SER A 50 -17.84 11.66 -27.71
C SER A 50 -17.61 12.21 -26.33
N GLY A 51 -18.32 13.28 -25.94
CA GLY A 51 -18.34 13.80 -24.60
C GLY A 51 -18.52 12.66 -23.60
N SER A 52 -17.72 12.65 -22.54
CA SER A 52 -17.86 11.69 -21.45
C SER A 52 -19.23 11.88 -20.81
N ALA A 53 -19.94 10.79 -20.54
CA ALA A 53 -21.18 10.86 -19.77
C ALA A 53 -20.84 11.43 -18.38
N ALA A 54 -21.66 12.36 -17.88
CA ALA A 54 -21.49 12.88 -16.53
C ALA A 54 -21.55 11.75 -15.52
N ALA A 55 -20.53 11.66 -14.66
CA ALA A 55 -20.41 10.62 -13.66
C ALA A 55 -19.86 11.20 -12.34
N ASN A 56 -20.23 10.57 -11.23
CA ASN A 56 -19.60 10.83 -9.95
C ASN A 56 -18.82 9.56 -9.57
N ILE A 57 -17.54 9.73 -9.22
CA ILE A 57 -16.64 8.67 -8.77
C ILE A 57 -16.30 8.92 -7.31
N LYS A 58 -16.46 7.89 -6.48
CA LYS A 58 -15.98 7.89 -5.10
C LYS A 58 -14.61 7.22 -5.07
N LEU A 59 -13.59 7.99 -4.71
CA LEU A 59 -12.25 7.50 -4.46
C LEU A 59 -12.01 7.41 -2.96
N TRP A 60 -11.72 6.22 -2.47
CA TRP A 60 -11.20 6.04 -1.12
C TRP A 60 -9.70 5.79 -1.19
N THR A 61 -8.95 6.39 -0.25
CA THR A 61 -7.49 6.35 -0.29
C THR A 61 -6.85 6.38 1.08
N TYR A 62 -5.75 5.65 1.23
CA TYR A 62 -4.90 5.75 2.40
C TYR A 62 -3.84 6.85 2.22
N PRO A 63 -3.38 7.47 3.32
CA PRO A 63 -2.35 8.49 3.26
C PRO A 63 -0.96 7.86 3.06
N ILE A 64 -0.38 8.03 1.87
CA ILE A 64 0.94 7.50 1.53
C ILE A 64 1.82 8.64 1.03
N GLY A 65 2.84 9.00 1.82
CA GLY A 65 3.75 10.08 1.48
C GLY A 65 3.00 11.37 1.11
N GLY A 66 3.34 11.96 -0.03
CA GLY A 66 2.66 13.15 -0.56
C GLY A 66 1.20 12.90 -0.97
N TRP A 67 0.85 11.67 -1.33
CA TRP A 67 -0.54 11.28 -1.63
C TRP A 67 -1.47 11.36 -0.39
N GLY A 68 -0.94 11.32 0.82
CA GLY A 68 -1.69 11.55 2.05
C GLY A 68 -2.15 13.01 2.26
N LYS A 69 -1.69 13.95 1.43
CA LYS A 69 -2.06 15.36 1.51
C LYS A 69 -3.17 15.64 0.51
N ASP A 70 -4.28 16.22 0.98
CA ASP A 70 -5.43 16.56 0.14
C ASP A 70 -5.01 17.42 -1.06
N GLU A 71 -4.11 18.36 -0.87
CA GLU A 71 -3.59 19.24 -1.92
C GLU A 71 -3.02 18.45 -3.10
N THR A 72 -2.19 17.42 -2.85
CA THR A 72 -1.60 16.57 -3.89
C THR A 72 -2.67 15.76 -4.62
N VAL A 73 -3.62 15.19 -3.89
CA VAL A 73 -4.72 14.42 -4.47
C VAL A 73 -5.60 15.32 -5.33
N GLN A 74 -5.91 16.53 -4.87
CA GLN A 74 -6.72 17.49 -5.61
C GLN A 74 -6.01 18.02 -6.88
N GLU A 75 -4.69 18.15 -6.88
CA GLU A 75 -3.93 18.50 -8.10
C GLU A 75 -4.06 17.41 -9.17
N ILE A 76 -3.98 16.12 -8.77
CA ILE A 76 -4.15 14.99 -9.69
C ILE A 76 -5.59 14.94 -10.21
N ILE A 77 -6.59 15.15 -9.34
CA ILE A 77 -8.00 15.22 -9.74
C ILE A 77 -8.24 16.41 -10.69
N ALA A 78 -7.64 17.57 -10.43
CA ALA A 78 -7.74 18.73 -11.32
C ALA A 78 -7.16 18.43 -12.71
N SER A 79 -6.01 17.73 -12.77
CA SER A 79 -5.41 17.28 -14.03
C SER A 79 -6.31 16.29 -14.78
N PHE A 80 -6.94 15.37 -14.06
CA PHE A 80 -7.94 14.45 -14.60
C PHE A 80 -9.18 15.22 -15.15
N ASN A 81 -9.72 16.14 -14.35
CA ASN A 81 -10.91 16.92 -14.71
C ASN A 81 -10.66 17.87 -15.89
N ALA A 82 -9.43 18.35 -16.08
CA ALA A 82 -9.07 19.12 -17.27
C ALA A 82 -9.28 18.32 -18.56
N LYS A 83 -9.16 17.00 -18.48
CA LYS A 83 -9.36 16.07 -19.60
C LYS A 83 -10.79 15.49 -19.65
N TYR A 84 -11.42 15.35 -18.49
CA TYR A 84 -12.75 14.77 -18.30
C TYR A 84 -13.64 15.66 -17.43
N PRO A 85 -14.08 16.83 -17.92
CA PRO A 85 -14.76 17.84 -17.10
C PRO A 85 -16.13 17.42 -16.56
N ASP A 86 -16.77 16.44 -17.21
CA ASP A 86 -18.08 15.93 -16.81
C ASP A 86 -18.02 14.85 -15.75
N ILE A 87 -16.80 14.41 -15.33
CA ILE A 87 -16.61 13.39 -14.30
C ILE A 87 -16.19 14.09 -13.00
N LYS A 88 -17.05 13.98 -11.98
CA LYS A 88 -16.75 14.48 -10.65
C LYS A 88 -16.13 13.38 -9.80
N VAL A 89 -15.01 13.68 -9.13
CA VAL A 89 -14.37 12.76 -8.18
C VAL A 89 -14.56 13.30 -6.76
N THR A 90 -15.06 12.48 -5.85
CA THR A 90 -15.11 12.77 -4.42
C THR A 90 -14.13 11.85 -3.69
N VAL A 91 -13.34 12.40 -2.77
CA VAL A 91 -12.30 11.65 -2.05
C VAL A 91 -12.71 11.44 -0.60
N GLU A 92 -12.46 10.25 -0.08
CA GLU A 92 -12.52 9.91 1.33
C GLU A 92 -11.17 9.35 1.76
N TYR A 93 -10.62 9.91 2.84
CA TYR A 93 -9.33 9.49 3.38
C TYR A 93 -9.54 8.45 4.47
N LEU A 94 -8.94 7.29 4.28
CA LEU A 94 -8.92 6.19 5.24
C LEU A 94 -7.75 6.36 6.22
N ASP A 95 -7.82 5.75 7.36
CA ASP A 95 -6.71 5.63 8.31
C ASP A 95 -6.27 4.17 8.47
N TYR A 96 -5.01 3.98 8.89
CA TYR A 96 -4.43 2.63 9.04
C TYR A 96 -4.91 1.88 10.29
N THR A 97 -5.70 2.51 11.14
CA THR A 97 -6.23 1.87 12.36
C THR A 97 -7.54 1.15 12.10
N ASN A 98 -8.45 1.78 11.33
CA ASN A 98 -9.81 1.30 11.12
C ASN A 98 -10.22 1.20 9.64
N GLY A 99 -9.37 1.63 8.72
CA GLY A 99 -9.74 1.76 7.30
C GLY A 99 -10.17 0.44 6.68
N ASP A 100 -9.53 -0.68 7.00
CA ASP A 100 -9.90 -1.99 6.49
C ASP A 100 -11.32 -2.41 6.95
N ASP A 101 -11.67 -2.16 8.20
CA ASP A 101 -13.02 -2.45 8.72
C ASP A 101 -14.07 -1.56 8.06
N GLN A 102 -13.72 -0.29 7.79
CA GLN A 102 -14.58 0.63 7.07
C GLN A 102 -14.85 0.14 5.65
N VAL A 103 -13.81 -0.27 4.91
CA VAL A 103 -13.95 -0.81 3.55
C VAL A 103 -14.76 -2.11 3.55
N ASN A 104 -14.44 -3.06 4.43
CA ASN A 104 -15.16 -4.32 4.52
C ASN A 104 -16.64 -4.11 4.86
N THR A 105 -16.95 -3.20 5.79
CA THR A 105 -18.33 -2.82 6.13
C THR A 105 -19.07 -2.23 4.92
N ALA A 106 -18.39 -1.37 4.14
CA ALA A 106 -18.99 -0.77 2.94
C ALA A 106 -19.24 -1.82 1.84
N ILE A 107 -18.34 -2.78 1.67
CA ILE A 107 -18.52 -3.91 0.75
C ILE A 107 -19.75 -4.73 1.14
N GLU A 108 -19.85 -5.12 2.41
CA GLU A 108 -20.97 -5.91 2.93
C GLU A 108 -22.30 -5.14 2.85
N GLY A 109 -22.26 -3.82 3.05
CA GLY A 109 -23.41 -2.93 2.95
C GLY A 109 -23.80 -2.54 1.52
N GLY A 110 -23.06 -2.97 0.49
CA GLY A 110 -23.31 -2.60 -0.91
C GLY A 110 -23.06 -1.12 -1.20
N SER A 111 -22.17 -0.46 -0.44
CA SER A 111 -21.82 0.95 -0.54
C SER A 111 -20.32 1.19 -0.74
N ALA A 112 -19.61 0.17 -1.20
CA ALA A 112 -18.19 0.26 -1.54
C ALA A 112 -17.90 1.50 -2.44
N PRO A 113 -16.69 2.06 -2.39
CA PRO A 113 -16.30 3.12 -3.33
C PRO A 113 -16.22 2.59 -4.76
N ASP A 114 -16.22 3.47 -5.75
CA ASP A 114 -15.97 3.05 -7.14
C ASP A 114 -14.49 2.72 -7.35
N LEU A 115 -13.61 3.47 -6.69
CA LEU A 115 -12.16 3.36 -6.82
C LEU A 115 -11.52 3.41 -5.44
N ILE A 116 -10.57 2.53 -5.20
CA ILE A 116 -9.76 2.54 -3.97
C ILE A 116 -8.27 2.50 -4.32
N MET A 117 -7.47 3.24 -3.55
CA MET A 117 -6.02 3.17 -3.62
C MET A 117 -5.50 2.39 -2.41
N GLU A 118 -4.88 1.24 -2.69
CA GLU A 118 -4.39 0.29 -1.72
C GLU A 118 -3.30 -0.63 -2.31
N GLY A 119 -2.80 -1.56 -1.52
CA GLY A 119 -1.79 -2.53 -1.95
C GLY A 119 -2.36 -3.88 -2.40
N PRO A 120 -1.53 -4.70 -3.05
CA PRO A 120 -1.94 -5.98 -3.63
C PRO A 120 -2.41 -7.00 -2.59
N GLU A 121 -1.98 -6.89 -1.34
CA GLU A 121 -2.43 -7.75 -0.25
C GLU A 121 -3.94 -7.63 0.00
N ARG A 122 -4.53 -6.46 -0.28
CA ARG A 122 -5.97 -6.22 -0.20
C ARG A 122 -6.65 -6.30 -1.55
N LEU A 123 -6.10 -5.60 -2.55
CA LEU A 123 -6.72 -5.52 -3.87
C LEU A 123 -6.73 -6.88 -4.59
N VAL A 124 -5.62 -7.63 -4.51
CA VAL A 124 -5.47 -8.91 -5.22
C VAL A 124 -5.78 -10.09 -4.30
N ALA A 125 -5.05 -10.20 -3.18
CA ALA A 125 -5.09 -11.40 -2.34
C ALA A 125 -6.33 -11.48 -1.45
N ASN A 126 -7.02 -10.38 -1.17
CA ASN A 126 -8.21 -10.35 -0.33
C ASN A 126 -9.48 -10.07 -1.17
N TRP A 127 -9.70 -8.83 -1.57
CA TRP A 127 -10.97 -8.42 -2.20
C TRP A 127 -11.11 -8.97 -3.63
N GLY A 128 -10.02 -8.98 -4.41
CA GLY A 128 -10.00 -9.63 -5.73
C GLY A 128 -10.25 -11.13 -5.63
N ALA A 129 -9.59 -11.82 -4.69
CA ALA A 129 -9.80 -13.25 -4.45
C ALA A 129 -11.22 -13.59 -4.00
N LYS A 130 -11.88 -12.68 -3.27
CA LYS A 130 -13.31 -12.81 -2.88
C LYS A 130 -14.28 -12.51 -4.02
N GLY A 131 -13.79 -12.01 -5.15
CA GLY A 131 -14.62 -11.69 -6.32
C GLY A 131 -15.49 -10.44 -6.15
N VAL A 132 -15.14 -9.54 -5.23
CA VAL A 132 -15.87 -8.28 -4.98
C VAL A 132 -15.29 -7.10 -5.77
N MET A 133 -14.19 -7.31 -6.50
CA MET A 133 -13.55 -6.30 -7.34
C MET A 133 -13.68 -6.62 -8.83
N ALA A 134 -13.67 -5.59 -9.64
CA ALA A 134 -13.65 -5.71 -11.10
C ALA A 134 -12.22 -6.02 -11.59
N PRO A 135 -12.03 -7.02 -12.48
CA PRO A 135 -10.72 -7.27 -13.07
C PRO A 135 -10.31 -6.13 -14.02
N LEU A 136 -9.04 -5.75 -13.96
CA LEU A 136 -8.43 -4.65 -14.72
C LEU A 136 -7.65 -5.13 -15.95
N ASN A 137 -7.89 -6.35 -16.43
CA ASN A 137 -7.12 -6.98 -17.51
C ASN A 137 -6.98 -6.11 -18.77
N ASP A 138 -8.02 -5.32 -19.08
CA ASP A 138 -8.04 -4.44 -20.26
C ASP A 138 -7.06 -3.23 -20.12
N LEU A 139 -6.61 -2.91 -18.92
CA LEU A 139 -5.63 -1.83 -18.66
C LEU A 139 -4.18 -2.33 -18.79
N TRP A 140 -3.96 -3.63 -18.61
CA TRP A 140 -2.66 -4.26 -18.65
C TRP A 140 -2.29 -4.67 -20.08
N THR A 141 -2.09 -3.66 -20.93
CA THR A 141 -1.65 -3.85 -22.31
C THR A 141 -0.16 -4.21 -22.35
N ASP A 142 0.33 -4.77 -23.46
CA ASP A 142 1.74 -5.06 -23.65
C ASP A 142 2.62 -3.80 -23.53
N ASP A 143 2.09 -2.62 -23.87
CA ASP A 143 2.81 -1.36 -23.69
C ASP A 143 2.87 -0.93 -22.22
N ALA A 144 1.79 -1.09 -21.45
CA ALA A 144 1.80 -0.81 -20.02
C ALA A 144 2.79 -1.70 -19.26
N LYS A 145 2.89 -2.98 -19.63
CA LYS A 145 3.80 -3.94 -19.00
C LYS A 145 5.28 -3.61 -19.22
N LYS A 146 5.64 -2.94 -20.31
CA LYS A 146 7.04 -2.57 -20.59
C LYS A 146 7.61 -1.56 -19.61
N ASP A 147 6.75 -0.73 -19.02
CA ASP A 147 7.15 0.34 -18.11
C ASP A 147 7.04 -0.08 -16.62
N ILE A 148 6.63 -1.33 -16.35
CA ILE A 148 6.39 -1.85 -15.01
C ILE A 148 7.34 -3.01 -14.74
N TYR A 149 8.00 -3.02 -13.58
CA TYR A 149 8.85 -4.13 -13.17
C TYR A 149 8.06 -5.43 -13.08
N GLU A 150 8.63 -6.55 -13.53
CA GLU A 150 7.99 -7.88 -13.51
C GLU A 150 7.53 -8.28 -12.09
N SER A 151 8.29 -7.92 -11.05
CA SER A 151 7.91 -8.17 -9.66
C SER A 151 6.66 -7.40 -9.25
N VAL A 152 6.47 -6.17 -9.74
CA VAL A 152 5.27 -5.36 -9.51
C VAL A 152 4.10 -5.93 -10.30
N GLU A 153 4.29 -6.24 -11.59
CA GLU A 153 3.26 -6.89 -12.40
C GLU A 153 2.74 -8.18 -11.76
N SER A 154 3.68 -9.01 -11.27
CA SER A 154 3.33 -10.29 -10.62
C SER A 154 2.48 -10.10 -9.37
N ALA A 155 2.72 -9.06 -8.58
CA ALA A 155 1.94 -8.76 -7.38
C ALA A 155 0.54 -8.22 -7.70
N CYS A 156 0.35 -7.58 -8.85
CA CYS A 156 -0.94 -6.97 -9.24
C CYS A 156 -1.96 -7.97 -9.80
N LYS A 157 -1.61 -9.24 -9.95
CA LYS A 157 -2.49 -10.29 -10.50
C LYS A 157 -2.59 -11.50 -9.56
N ASN A 158 -3.74 -12.19 -9.64
CA ASN A 158 -3.94 -13.47 -8.95
C ASN A 158 -3.31 -14.65 -9.74
N ASP A 159 -3.34 -15.84 -9.14
CA ASP A 159 -2.81 -17.07 -9.76
C ASP A 159 -3.54 -17.47 -11.06
N ALA A 160 -4.76 -17.00 -11.26
CA ALA A 160 -5.53 -17.22 -12.51
C ALA A 160 -5.11 -16.24 -13.62
N GLY A 161 -4.26 -15.26 -13.32
CA GLY A 161 -3.79 -14.23 -14.25
C GLY A 161 -4.74 -13.04 -14.41
N ASP A 162 -5.73 -12.88 -13.53
CA ASP A 162 -6.60 -11.70 -13.52
C ASP A 162 -5.97 -10.60 -12.68
N TYR A 163 -5.88 -9.39 -13.24
CA TYR A 163 -5.34 -8.21 -12.57
C TYR A 163 -6.42 -7.46 -11.81
N TYR A 164 -6.11 -7.09 -10.55
CA TYR A 164 -7.02 -6.32 -9.69
C TYR A 164 -6.42 -5.02 -9.20
N GLU A 165 -5.16 -4.77 -9.52
CA GLU A 165 -4.45 -3.54 -9.20
C GLU A 165 -3.79 -2.95 -10.43
N TYR A 166 -3.83 -1.61 -10.57
CA TYR A 166 -3.00 -0.86 -11.48
C TYR A 166 -2.04 0.00 -10.66
N PRO A 167 -0.72 -0.29 -10.67
CA PRO A 167 0.21 0.28 -9.71
C PRO A 167 0.45 1.78 -9.98
N LEU A 168 0.55 2.53 -8.90
CA LEU A 168 0.91 3.94 -8.90
C LEU A 168 2.38 4.14 -8.49
N CYS A 169 2.79 3.48 -7.41
CA CYS A 169 4.14 3.57 -6.88
C CYS A 169 4.56 2.31 -6.14
N MET A 170 5.86 2.19 -5.91
CA MET A 170 6.46 1.17 -5.07
C MET A 170 7.41 1.83 -4.07
N THR A 171 7.39 1.36 -2.83
CA THR A 171 8.36 1.74 -1.81
C THR A 171 9.06 0.49 -1.27
N ALA A 172 10.32 0.63 -0.84
CA ALA A 172 10.97 -0.40 -0.07
C ALA A 172 10.86 -0.04 1.42
N HIS A 173 10.33 -0.96 2.23
CA HIS A 173 10.42 -0.86 3.67
C HIS A 173 11.83 -1.19 4.10
N CYS A 174 12.38 -0.34 4.95
CA CYS A 174 13.68 -0.51 5.56
C CYS A 174 13.59 -0.11 7.04
N MET A 175 14.70 -0.14 7.72
CA MET A 175 14.82 0.45 9.04
C MET A 175 15.72 1.69 8.98
N ALA A 176 15.74 2.46 10.04
CA ALA A 176 16.65 3.59 10.21
C ALA A 176 17.41 3.47 11.52
N VAL A 177 18.62 4.00 11.54
CA VAL A 177 19.45 4.11 12.74
C VAL A 177 19.88 5.56 12.96
N ASN A 178 20.02 5.96 14.22
CA ASN A 178 20.68 7.20 14.60
C ASN A 178 22.19 7.01 14.45
N MET A 179 22.72 7.34 13.29
CA MET A 179 24.13 7.11 12.95
C MET A 179 25.07 7.96 13.82
N THR A 180 24.64 9.12 14.27
CA THR A 180 25.42 9.92 15.22
C THR A 180 25.66 9.13 16.51
N LYS A 181 24.63 8.51 17.06
CA LYS A 181 24.75 7.72 18.30
C LYS A 181 25.48 6.40 18.08
N VAL A 182 25.28 5.76 16.94
CA VAL A 182 26.04 4.57 16.54
C VAL A 182 27.55 4.87 16.51
N LYS A 183 27.97 5.99 15.90
CA LYS A 183 29.38 6.44 15.87
C LYS A 183 29.89 6.82 17.27
N GLU A 184 29.05 7.45 18.09
CA GLU A 184 29.39 7.85 19.45
C GLU A 184 29.82 6.66 20.34
N VAL A 185 29.14 5.50 20.16
CA VAL A 185 29.46 4.27 20.89
C VAL A 185 30.46 3.35 20.14
N GLY A 186 30.97 3.77 18.98
CA GLY A 186 31.91 2.98 18.16
C GLY A 186 31.33 1.73 17.52
N ALA A 187 30.03 1.74 17.26
CA ALA A 187 29.30 0.62 16.65
C ALA A 187 29.18 0.72 15.13
N ASP A 188 29.62 1.82 14.50
CA ASP A 188 29.64 2.03 13.05
C ASP A 188 30.43 0.95 12.29
N LYS A 189 31.40 0.33 12.94
CA LYS A 189 32.15 -0.82 12.40
C LYS A 189 31.30 -2.06 12.08
N TYR A 190 30.10 -2.15 12.64
CA TYR A 190 29.15 -3.24 12.39
C TYR A 190 28.21 -2.97 11.22
N ILE A 191 28.29 -1.77 10.61
CA ILE A 191 27.43 -1.32 9.54
C ILE A 191 28.23 -1.25 8.23
N ASN A 192 27.75 -1.92 7.18
CA ASN A 192 28.25 -1.67 5.84
C ASN A 192 27.56 -0.42 5.29
N THR A 193 28.26 0.71 5.36
CA THR A 193 27.72 2.01 4.92
C THR A 193 27.62 2.16 3.40
N ASP A 194 28.34 1.34 2.62
CA ASP A 194 28.26 1.39 1.16
C ASP A 194 27.00 0.70 0.62
N THR A 195 26.58 -0.38 1.28
CA THR A 195 25.43 -1.20 0.87
C THR A 195 24.21 -1.03 1.78
N HIS A 196 24.33 -0.30 2.89
CA HIS A 196 23.30 -0.13 3.91
C HIS A 196 22.82 -1.47 4.47
N THR A 197 23.76 -2.42 4.69
CA THR A 197 23.45 -3.78 5.15
C THR A 197 24.24 -4.17 6.38
N TRP A 198 23.80 -5.18 7.07
CA TRP A 198 24.44 -5.83 8.21
C TRP A 198 23.96 -7.26 8.38
N SER A 199 24.73 -8.07 9.08
CA SER A 199 24.25 -9.37 9.55
C SER A 199 23.36 -9.23 10.78
N THR A 200 22.62 -10.28 11.12
CA THR A 200 21.87 -10.35 12.38
C THR A 200 22.79 -10.18 13.60
N ASP A 201 23.99 -10.76 13.55
CA ASP A 201 24.97 -10.65 14.65
C ASP A 201 25.49 -9.20 14.77
N ASP A 202 25.76 -8.51 13.65
CA ASP A 202 26.19 -7.10 13.64
C ASP A 202 25.09 -6.16 14.14
N PHE A 203 23.83 -6.43 13.76
CA PHE A 203 22.68 -5.70 14.30
C PHE A 203 22.60 -5.83 15.82
N LEU A 204 22.67 -7.05 16.35
CA LEU A 204 22.62 -7.31 17.78
C LEU A 204 23.83 -6.69 18.51
N ALA A 205 25.03 -6.74 17.91
CA ALA A 205 26.20 -6.07 18.45
C ALA A 205 26.05 -4.53 18.50
N THR A 206 25.36 -3.95 17.52
CA THR A 206 25.04 -2.51 17.49
C THR A 206 24.04 -2.16 18.58
N VAL A 207 22.98 -2.97 18.77
CA VAL A 207 22.00 -2.81 19.85
C VAL A 207 22.68 -2.85 21.21
N ASP A 208 23.50 -3.88 21.46
CA ASP A 208 24.24 -4.05 22.71
C ASP A 208 25.20 -2.87 23.00
N ALA A 209 25.90 -2.38 21.97
CA ALA A 209 26.79 -1.23 22.10
C ALA A 209 26.03 0.06 22.46
N LEU A 210 24.90 0.31 21.83
CA LEU A 210 24.02 1.44 22.15
C LEU A 210 23.49 1.34 23.59
N TYR A 211 22.97 0.17 23.97
CA TYR A 211 22.47 -0.06 25.32
C TYR A 211 23.56 0.17 26.38
N LYS A 212 24.75 -0.40 26.21
CA LYS A 212 25.92 -0.18 27.09
C LYS A 212 26.41 1.25 27.06
N GLY A 213 26.18 1.98 25.99
CA GLY A 213 26.44 3.40 25.85
C GLY A 213 25.46 4.30 26.61
N GLY A 214 24.45 3.71 27.27
CA GLY A 214 23.48 4.44 28.10
C GLY A 214 22.15 4.73 27.39
N TYR A 215 21.91 4.18 26.18
CA TYR A 215 20.64 4.30 25.47
C TYR A 215 19.73 3.13 25.85
N GLU A 216 18.96 3.29 26.94
CA GLU A 216 18.09 2.22 27.47
C GLU A 216 17.00 1.75 26.49
N ASN A 217 16.55 2.64 25.60
CA ASN A 217 15.52 2.35 24.60
C ASN A 217 16.15 2.42 23.20
N VAL A 218 16.74 1.32 22.73
CA VAL A 218 17.37 1.29 21.41
C VAL A 218 16.34 1.17 20.31
N ALA A 219 15.37 0.23 20.44
CA ALA A 219 14.33 0.01 19.47
C ALA A 219 13.04 -0.51 20.14
N ALA A 220 11.93 -0.44 19.41
CA ALA A 220 10.65 -0.97 19.87
C ALA A 220 10.03 -1.93 18.83
N ILE A 221 9.63 -3.11 19.29
CA ILE A 221 8.76 -4.02 18.55
C ILE A 221 7.33 -3.57 18.82
N TYR A 222 6.63 -3.12 17.79
CA TYR A 222 5.30 -2.51 17.87
C TYR A 222 4.28 -3.29 17.06
N CYS A 223 3.00 -3.24 17.43
CA CYS A 223 1.94 -3.95 16.72
C CYS A 223 0.54 -3.34 16.87
N SER A 224 0.44 -2.07 17.29
CA SER A 224 -0.86 -1.41 17.36
C SER A 224 -1.37 -1.03 15.96
N GLY A 225 -2.70 -1.17 15.74
CA GLY A 225 -3.36 -0.84 14.48
C GLY A 225 -3.38 -1.99 13.46
N GLN A 226 -4.14 -1.80 12.38
CA GLN A 226 -4.39 -2.84 11.37
C GLN A 226 -3.34 -2.90 10.26
N GLY A 227 -2.55 -1.87 10.08
CA GLY A 227 -1.61 -1.76 8.97
C GLY A 227 -0.24 -1.19 9.32
N GLY A 228 0.04 -0.99 10.61
CA GLY A 228 1.23 -0.29 11.06
C GLY A 228 2.41 -1.16 11.48
N ASP A 229 2.34 -2.47 11.28
CA ASP A 229 3.28 -3.45 11.82
C ASP A 229 4.29 -4.01 10.80
N GLN A 230 4.41 -3.42 9.60
CA GLN A 230 5.29 -3.92 8.54
C GLN A 230 6.74 -4.03 8.98
N GLY A 231 7.25 -3.06 9.73
CA GLY A 231 8.61 -3.07 10.23
C GLY A 231 8.85 -4.21 11.22
N THR A 232 7.92 -4.44 12.14
CA THR A 232 7.97 -5.56 13.09
C THR A 232 7.94 -6.91 12.37
N ARG A 233 7.06 -7.10 11.38
CA ARG A 233 7.02 -8.32 10.58
C ARG A 233 8.31 -8.51 9.77
N ALA A 234 8.82 -7.44 9.19
CA ALA A 234 10.03 -7.48 8.38
C ALA A 234 11.27 -7.88 9.20
N ILE A 235 11.49 -7.32 10.39
CA ILE A 235 12.63 -7.71 11.22
C ILE A 235 12.54 -9.18 11.66
N ILE A 236 11.37 -9.64 12.08
CA ILE A 236 11.16 -11.03 12.50
C ILE A 236 11.48 -12.01 11.37
N ASN A 237 10.93 -11.78 10.17
CA ASN A 237 11.17 -12.67 9.04
C ASN A 237 12.62 -12.63 8.54
N ASN A 238 13.23 -11.45 8.51
CA ASN A 238 14.55 -11.30 7.91
C ASN A 238 15.66 -11.91 8.77
N MET A 239 15.64 -11.73 10.08
CA MET A 239 16.73 -12.12 10.98
C MET A 239 17.24 -13.54 10.75
N TYR A 240 16.35 -14.51 10.56
CA TYR A 240 16.71 -15.92 10.37
C TYR A 240 16.02 -16.57 9.17
N GLY A 241 15.38 -15.79 8.30
CA GLY A 241 14.75 -16.26 7.06
C GLY A 241 13.41 -16.96 7.26
N GLY A 242 12.65 -16.56 8.29
CA GLY A 242 11.29 -17.00 8.50
C GLY A 242 10.30 -16.44 7.46
N THR A 243 9.10 -16.99 7.46
CA THR A 243 7.99 -16.54 6.59
C THR A 243 6.68 -16.54 7.37
N PHE A 244 5.67 -15.80 6.89
CA PHE A 244 4.32 -15.83 7.48
C PHE A 244 3.37 -16.77 6.74
N THR A 245 3.72 -17.16 5.51
CA THR A 245 2.98 -18.14 4.70
C THR A 245 3.96 -19.08 4.01
N ASP A 246 3.50 -20.25 3.60
CA ASP A 246 4.23 -21.10 2.67
C ASP A 246 4.32 -20.45 1.28
N ALA A 247 5.15 -21.02 0.41
CA ALA A 247 5.38 -20.48 -0.94
C ALA A 247 4.11 -20.47 -1.84
N ALA A 248 3.13 -21.32 -1.51
CA ALA A 248 1.85 -21.38 -2.22
C ALA A 248 0.77 -20.47 -1.61
N HIS A 249 1.10 -19.73 -0.54
CA HIS A 249 0.17 -18.88 0.23
C HIS A 249 -1.10 -19.60 0.73
N THR A 250 -0.98 -20.91 1.00
CA THR A 250 -2.11 -21.76 1.44
C THR A 250 -2.10 -22.06 2.92
N LYS A 251 -0.97 -21.85 3.60
CA LYS A 251 -0.79 -22.11 5.03
C LYS A 251 -0.04 -20.98 5.71
N TYR A 252 -0.46 -20.66 6.92
CA TYR A 252 0.31 -19.80 7.79
C TYR A 252 1.52 -20.53 8.35
N THR A 253 2.68 -19.86 8.36
CA THR A 253 3.96 -20.32 8.91
C THR A 253 4.52 -19.34 9.93
N ALA A 254 3.66 -18.49 10.49
CA ALA A 254 4.05 -17.46 11.46
C ALA A 254 4.73 -18.06 12.72
N ASP A 255 4.43 -19.31 13.05
CA ASP A 255 5.00 -20.10 14.13
C ASP A 255 6.22 -20.92 13.71
N SER A 256 6.86 -20.60 12.59
CA SER A 256 8.10 -21.26 12.15
C SER A 256 9.21 -21.14 13.21
N ALA A 257 10.13 -22.10 13.20
CA ALA A 257 11.26 -22.09 14.15
C ALA A 257 12.13 -20.85 14.00
N GLU A 258 12.26 -20.33 12.77
CA GLU A 258 13.00 -19.11 12.43
C GLU A 258 12.33 -17.85 13.03
N ASN A 259 11.02 -17.73 12.90
CA ASN A 259 10.26 -16.63 13.49
C ASN A 259 10.27 -16.66 15.01
N ILE A 260 10.07 -17.84 15.60
CA ILE A 260 10.16 -18.03 17.06
C ILE A 260 11.55 -17.63 17.56
N LYS A 261 12.60 -18.10 16.87
CA LYS A 261 13.98 -17.73 17.20
C LYS A 261 14.20 -16.22 17.12
N ALA A 262 13.67 -15.54 16.07
CA ALA A 262 13.80 -14.09 15.92
C ALA A 262 13.13 -13.36 17.08
N ILE A 263 11.88 -13.69 17.40
CA ILE A 263 11.14 -13.08 18.51
C ILE A 263 11.88 -13.29 19.83
N GLN A 264 12.38 -14.51 20.09
CA GLN A 264 13.11 -14.82 21.31
C GLN A 264 14.43 -14.05 21.40
N THR A 265 15.17 -13.96 20.29
CA THR A 265 16.42 -13.17 20.23
C THR A 265 16.17 -11.69 20.48
N LEU A 266 15.12 -11.12 19.89
CA LEU A 266 14.74 -9.72 20.12
C LEU A 266 14.27 -9.47 21.56
N HIS A 267 13.51 -10.41 22.14
CA HIS A 267 13.05 -10.34 23.52
C HIS A 267 14.20 -10.39 24.53
N ASP A 268 15.21 -11.19 24.25
CA ASP A 268 16.37 -11.39 25.16
C ASP A 268 17.44 -10.30 24.99
N ALA A 269 17.33 -9.43 23.97
CA ALA A 269 18.27 -8.34 23.72
C ALA A 269 17.94 -7.11 24.59
N ASP A 270 18.88 -6.73 25.45
CA ASP A 270 18.78 -5.50 26.22
C ASP A 270 18.63 -4.27 25.29
N GLY A 271 17.72 -3.37 25.61
CA GLY A 271 17.45 -2.16 24.82
C GLY A 271 16.38 -2.33 23.75
N ILE A 272 15.87 -3.55 23.50
CA ILE A 272 14.72 -3.77 22.63
C ILE A 272 13.47 -3.94 23.48
N ASN A 273 12.48 -3.06 23.28
CA ASN A 273 11.22 -3.08 24.01
C ASN A 273 10.10 -3.65 23.15
N PHE A 274 9.20 -4.41 23.76
CA PHE A 274 7.97 -4.88 23.11
C PHE A 274 6.83 -3.99 23.57
N ASP A 275 6.31 -3.15 22.70
CA ASP A 275 5.23 -2.21 23.00
C ASP A 275 4.06 -2.38 22.01
N ALA A 276 3.05 -3.12 22.46
CA ALA A 276 1.84 -3.36 21.68
C ALA A 276 0.89 -2.15 21.65
N SER A 277 1.17 -1.09 22.38
CA SER A 277 0.32 0.10 22.45
C SER A 277 0.61 1.13 21.37
N ILE A 278 1.78 1.04 20.70
CA ILE A 278 2.19 1.97 19.65
C ILE A 278 2.08 1.35 18.25
N ASN A 279 1.86 2.20 17.28
CA ASN A 279 1.89 1.88 15.85
C ASN A 279 3.18 2.42 15.19
N GLY A 280 3.38 2.13 13.90
CA GLY A 280 4.57 2.57 13.17
C GLY A 280 4.74 4.09 13.09
N GLY A 281 3.67 4.86 13.05
CA GLY A 281 3.73 6.33 13.05
C GLY A 281 4.22 6.89 14.39
N GLU A 282 3.81 6.27 15.49
CA GLU A 282 4.28 6.61 16.84
C GLU A 282 5.74 6.20 17.04
N GLU A 283 6.15 5.03 16.55
CA GLU A 283 7.56 4.61 16.56
C GLU A 283 8.45 5.62 15.82
N ILE A 284 8.06 6.05 14.61
CA ILE A 284 8.78 7.08 13.85
C ILE A 284 8.91 8.38 14.68
N THR A 285 7.86 8.78 15.37
CA THR A 285 7.86 9.97 16.23
C THR A 285 8.84 9.82 17.39
N LEU A 286 8.84 8.67 18.07
CA LEU A 286 9.77 8.36 19.15
C LEU A 286 11.23 8.33 18.68
N PHE A 287 11.47 7.77 17.50
CA PHE A 287 12.81 7.77 16.90
C PHE A 287 13.27 9.19 16.54
N ARG A 288 12.44 9.99 15.87
CA ARG A 288 12.79 11.38 15.53
C ARG A 288 13.03 12.25 16.75
N ASN A 289 12.36 11.99 17.86
CA ASN A 289 12.58 12.69 19.12
C ASN A 289 13.81 12.18 19.91
N GLY A 290 14.50 11.15 19.42
CA GLY A 290 15.68 10.57 20.09
C GLY A 290 15.34 9.67 21.27
N THR A 291 14.08 9.33 21.50
CA THR A 291 13.65 8.36 22.51
C THR A 291 14.09 6.95 22.12
N LEU A 292 13.96 6.60 20.84
CA LEU A 292 14.52 5.39 20.22
C LEU A 292 15.77 5.76 19.40
N GLN A 293 16.69 4.82 19.25
CA GLN A 293 17.90 4.98 18.43
C GLN A 293 17.79 4.24 17.10
N MET A 294 16.76 3.40 16.94
CA MET A 294 16.43 2.69 15.71
C MET A 294 14.92 2.75 15.49
N ALA A 295 14.51 2.79 14.22
CA ALA A 295 13.13 2.65 13.80
C ALA A 295 13.02 1.50 12.79
N PHE A 296 12.02 0.65 12.95
CA PHE A 296 11.71 -0.44 12.03
C PHE A 296 10.67 -0.04 10.96
N CYS A 297 9.87 1.00 11.24
CA CYS A 297 8.92 1.57 10.30
C CYS A 297 9.56 2.73 9.52
N TRP A 298 10.37 2.41 8.52
CA TRP A 298 11.08 3.43 7.74
C TRP A 298 10.99 3.14 6.25
N ASN A 299 10.98 4.19 5.44
CA ASN A 299 11.06 4.10 3.98
C ASN A 299 11.52 5.45 3.39
N ILE A 300 11.58 5.53 2.07
CA ILE A 300 12.03 6.73 1.37
C ILE A 300 11.15 7.97 1.65
N ALA A 301 9.86 7.79 1.92
CA ALA A 301 8.98 8.92 2.24
C ALA A 301 9.36 9.57 3.58
N GLN A 302 9.70 8.77 4.59
CA GLN A 302 10.23 9.30 5.86
C GLN A 302 11.60 9.94 5.66
N GLN A 303 12.47 9.33 4.83
CA GLN A 303 13.82 9.85 4.58
C GLN A 303 13.82 11.18 3.85
N LEU A 304 12.85 11.42 2.96
CA LEU A 304 12.72 12.64 2.15
C LEU A 304 11.67 13.63 2.68
N ASN A 305 11.03 13.32 3.81
CA ASN A 305 9.97 14.19 4.36
C ASN A 305 10.55 15.50 4.90
N THR A 306 10.28 16.59 4.20
CA THR A 306 10.76 17.94 4.54
C THR A 306 9.89 18.68 5.57
N ASP A 307 8.76 18.12 5.97
CA ASP A 307 7.87 18.74 6.98
C ASP A 307 8.53 18.83 8.37
N ASN A 308 9.64 18.12 8.57
CA ASN A 308 10.44 18.11 9.79
C ASN A 308 11.80 18.84 9.64
N ASN A 309 11.87 19.89 8.88
CA ASN A 309 13.03 20.79 8.67
C ASN A 309 14.25 20.16 7.97
N ASP A 310 14.62 18.90 8.27
CA ASP A 310 15.71 18.18 7.59
C ASP A 310 15.38 16.68 7.60
N ALA A 311 14.97 16.16 6.47
CA ALA A 311 14.42 14.81 6.32
C ALA A 311 15.38 13.70 6.78
N GLY A 312 16.67 13.90 6.59
CA GLY A 312 17.74 12.98 6.98
C GLY A 312 18.24 13.16 8.43
N LEU A 313 17.59 14.01 9.24
CA LEU A 313 18.02 14.30 10.61
C LEU A 313 16.89 14.03 11.62
N THR A 314 17.29 13.69 12.85
CA THR A 314 16.39 13.70 14.01
C THR A 314 16.05 15.14 14.42
N ASN A 315 15.08 15.31 15.31
CA ASN A 315 14.72 16.64 15.83
C ASN A 315 15.87 17.34 16.60
N SER A 316 16.85 16.57 17.06
CA SER A 316 18.07 17.07 17.72
C SER A 316 19.24 17.30 16.75
N GLY A 317 19.06 16.99 15.46
CA GLY A 317 20.10 17.17 14.44
C GLY A 317 21.04 15.97 14.27
N ASP A 318 20.71 14.81 14.83
CA ASP A 318 21.48 13.58 14.63
C ASP A 318 21.20 12.99 13.23
N GLU A 319 22.23 12.43 12.60
CA GLU A 319 22.15 11.79 11.29
C GLU A 319 21.26 10.55 11.31
N ILE A 320 20.22 10.52 10.46
CA ILE A 320 19.39 9.33 10.23
C ILE A 320 19.97 8.57 9.04
N PHE A 321 20.33 7.31 9.27
CA PHE A 321 20.90 6.45 8.23
C PHE A 321 19.95 5.27 7.96
N PRO A 322 19.41 5.14 6.72
CA PRO A 322 18.53 4.02 6.37
C PRO A 322 19.34 2.72 6.24
N MET A 323 18.76 1.63 6.72
CA MET A 323 19.38 0.30 6.74
C MET A 323 18.41 -0.76 6.23
N ALA A 324 18.90 -1.74 5.51
CA ALA A 324 18.15 -2.97 5.27
C ALA A 324 17.91 -3.70 6.61
N PHE A 325 16.82 -4.48 6.67
CA PHE A 325 16.62 -5.39 7.80
C PHE A 325 17.75 -6.42 7.87
N PRO A 326 18.23 -6.74 9.09
CA PRO A 326 19.34 -7.68 9.24
C PRO A 326 18.94 -9.09 8.80
N THR A 327 19.87 -9.79 8.16
CA THR A 327 19.74 -11.19 7.79
C THR A 327 20.91 -12.00 8.34
N ALA A 328 20.76 -13.30 8.47
CA ALA A 328 21.85 -14.15 8.98
C ALA A 328 23.14 -14.06 8.14
N SER A 329 23.04 -13.84 6.82
CA SER A 329 24.18 -13.72 5.91
C SER A 329 24.65 -12.28 5.69
N GLY A 330 23.86 -11.27 6.04
CA GLY A 330 24.07 -9.88 5.66
C GLY A 330 23.55 -9.53 4.24
N ASP A 331 23.06 -10.52 3.48
CA ASP A 331 22.44 -10.27 2.19
C ASP A 331 21.03 -9.71 2.39
N PRO A 332 20.69 -8.52 1.87
CA PRO A 332 19.42 -7.89 2.16
C PRO A 332 18.26 -8.61 1.48
N LYS A 333 17.16 -8.75 2.20
CA LYS A 333 15.86 -9.10 1.65
C LYS A 333 14.93 -7.92 1.86
N LEU A 334 14.64 -7.19 0.79
CA LEU A 334 13.80 -6.02 0.87
C LEU A 334 12.32 -6.45 0.87
N CYS A 335 11.56 -5.84 1.76
CA CYS A 335 10.10 -5.88 1.74
C CYS A 335 9.63 -4.67 0.95
N GLY A 336 8.91 -4.89 -0.16
CA GLY A 336 8.33 -3.80 -0.95
C GLY A 336 6.87 -3.57 -0.59
N GLY A 337 6.44 -2.31 -0.54
CA GLY A 337 5.05 -1.91 -0.59
C GLY A 337 4.71 -1.44 -2.00
N ILE A 338 3.73 -2.03 -2.65
CA ILE A 338 3.17 -1.57 -3.92
C ILE A 338 1.84 -0.91 -3.58
N TRP A 339 1.56 0.22 -4.21
CA TRP A 339 0.32 0.95 -4.03
C TRP A 339 -0.25 1.29 -5.40
N GLY A 340 -1.50 1.01 -5.57
CA GLY A 340 -2.16 1.19 -6.83
C GLY A 340 -3.67 1.35 -6.68
N PHE A 341 -4.36 1.35 -7.79
CA PHE A 341 -5.80 1.51 -7.84
C PHE A 341 -6.49 0.21 -8.19
N GLY A 342 -7.56 -0.09 -7.45
CA GLY A 342 -8.51 -1.13 -7.75
C GLY A 342 -9.94 -0.57 -7.91
N ILE A 343 -10.81 -1.31 -8.56
CA ILE A 343 -12.22 -0.94 -8.85
C ILE A 343 -13.13 -1.98 -8.22
N PHE A 344 -14.14 -1.52 -7.45
CA PHE A 344 -15.20 -2.36 -6.93
C PHE A 344 -16.37 -2.53 -7.89
#